data_ff0e6ff8c8960a48a5a625b99d205209
#
_entry.id   ff0e6ff8c8960a48a5a625b99d205209
#
_cell.length_a   1.000
_cell.length_b   1.000
_cell.length_c   1.000
_cell.angle_alpha   90.00
_cell.angle_beta   90.00
_cell.angle_gamma   90.00
#
_symmetry.space_group_name_H-M   'P 1'
#
loop_
_entity.id
_entity.type
_entity.pdbx_description
1 polymer ?
#
loop_
_entity_poly.entity_id
_entity_poly.type
_entity_poly.pdbx_seq_one_letter_code
_entity_poly.pdbx_strand_id
1 'polypeptide(L)'
;MSIPALKYCPGTLAEGFDTYSRTCLNRLFQGKKVHHILPYDSPASNTETDELFEESRIGLSISGVQEKFSVLLEKNKLRLVNESERGVYILKPTPGIGKKPDEMPANEHVTMQIARQIYGIETAENAIIFFKNGAKAYITKRFDVKEDGTKLAQEDFASLAGRTPQTHGEHYKYSGNYLELFQLMEAHLPAYKLESPKLLKLLVFNYLFSNGDAHFKNFSMLETSLGDYKLSPAYDLLNSRIHIEDKDFALEDGLLPRNLAQGNISHQFAILAEHAGIPKKTFNDMMVPMKTKSDLVEKMIAASFLTDTTKRNYWQSYQGRLKQLMK
;
A
#
# COMPACT_ATOMS: atom_id res chain seq x y z
N MET A 1 -0.89 27.12 6.58
CA MET A 1 -2.33 26.83 6.58
C MET A 1 -2.70 26.30 7.97
N SER A 2 -3.89 26.60 8.50
CA SER A 2 -4.34 25.98 9.76
C SER A 2 -4.72 24.52 9.50
N ILE A 3 -4.33 23.63 10.42
CA ILE A 3 -4.73 22.22 10.36
C ILE A 3 -6.26 22.17 10.52
N PRO A 4 -6.98 21.49 9.61
CA PRO A 4 -8.43 21.42 9.68
C PRO A 4 -8.88 20.66 10.95
N ALA A 5 -9.99 21.05 11.54
CA ALA A 5 -10.61 20.28 12.60
C ALA A 5 -11.02 18.89 12.07
N LEU A 6 -10.51 17.85 12.71
CA LEU A 6 -10.77 16.49 12.28
C LEU A 6 -12.15 16.03 12.77
N LYS A 7 -12.85 15.25 11.93
CA LYS A 7 -14.09 14.55 12.27
C LYS A 7 -13.90 13.04 12.34
N TYR A 8 -12.81 12.56 11.73
CA TYR A 8 -12.47 11.14 11.59
C TYR A 8 -11.04 10.89 12.08
N CYS A 9 -10.84 9.74 12.69
CA CYS A 9 -9.51 9.29 13.12
C CYS A 9 -8.56 9.22 11.92
N PRO A 10 -7.39 9.89 11.96
CA PRO A 10 -6.43 9.86 10.85
C PRO A 10 -5.82 8.48 10.55
N GLY A 11 -6.02 7.50 11.43
CA GLY A 11 -5.49 6.15 11.21
C GLY A 11 -6.57 5.13 10.83
N THR A 12 -7.78 5.22 11.40
CA THR A 12 -8.82 4.20 11.18
C THR A 12 -10.03 4.69 10.40
N LEU A 13 -10.13 5.99 10.12
CA LEU A 13 -11.30 6.66 9.54
C LEU A 13 -12.59 6.50 10.38
N ALA A 14 -12.47 6.11 11.65
CA ALA A 14 -13.61 6.07 12.57
C ALA A 14 -14.10 7.49 12.86
N GLU A 15 -15.43 7.68 12.87
CA GLU A 15 -16.07 8.95 13.14
C GLU A 15 -15.99 9.34 14.63
N GLY A 16 -16.02 10.66 14.91
CA GLY A 16 -16.05 11.21 16.27
C GLY A 16 -14.68 11.38 16.91
N PHE A 17 -13.61 11.41 16.14
CA PHE A 17 -12.24 11.61 16.61
C PHE A 17 -11.61 12.85 15.98
N ASP A 18 -11.07 13.71 16.83
CA ASP A 18 -10.27 14.88 16.48
C ASP A 18 -8.75 14.59 16.45
N THR A 19 -8.37 13.35 16.76
CA THR A 19 -7.00 12.81 16.74
C THR A 19 -7.04 11.28 16.52
N TYR A 20 -5.92 10.60 16.75
CA TYR A 20 -5.86 9.14 16.65
C TYR A 20 -6.76 8.45 17.68
N SER A 21 -7.58 7.51 17.22
CA SER A 21 -8.34 6.61 18.09
C SER A 21 -7.39 5.67 18.87
N ARG A 22 -7.88 5.13 19.99
CA ARG A 22 -7.12 4.13 20.77
C ARG A 22 -6.70 2.94 19.93
N THR A 23 -7.56 2.49 19.01
CA THR A 23 -7.24 1.40 18.07
C THR A 23 -6.07 1.75 17.16
N CYS A 24 -6.04 2.98 16.61
CA CYS A 24 -4.91 3.45 15.83
C CYS A 24 -3.62 3.50 16.66
N LEU A 25 -3.68 4.12 17.85
CA LEU A 25 -2.52 4.21 18.74
C LEU A 25 -1.96 2.84 19.10
N ASN A 26 -2.82 1.86 19.42
CA ASN A 26 -2.38 0.51 19.74
C ASN A 26 -1.69 -0.19 18.57
N ARG A 27 -2.25 -0.09 17.37
CA ARG A 27 -1.74 -0.75 16.17
C ARG A 27 -0.45 -0.12 15.65
N LEU A 28 -0.49 1.19 15.41
CA LEU A 28 0.61 1.90 14.76
C LEU A 28 1.71 2.27 15.75
N PHE A 29 1.34 2.70 16.96
CA PHE A 29 2.26 3.29 17.94
C PHE A 29 2.38 2.50 19.26
N GLN A 30 1.95 1.23 19.29
CA GLN A 30 2.05 0.35 20.46
C GLN A 30 1.42 0.95 21.73
N GLY A 31 0.31 1.66 21.58
CA GLY A 31 -0.43 2.32 22.66
C GLY A 31 0.19 3.63 23.16
N LYS A 32 1.31 4.07 22.60
CA LYS A 32 1.93 5.36 22.95
C LYS A 32 1.08 6.52 22.43
N LYS A 33 0.94 7.57 23.25
CA LYS A 33 0.16 8.77 22.89
C LYS A 33 0.96 9.66 21.92
N VAL A 34 0.82 9.38 20.63
CA VAL A 34 1.45 10.17 19.56
C VAL A 34 0.43 11.20 19.04
N HIS A 35 0.89 12.41 18.78
CA HIS A 35 0.08 13.46 18.18
C HIS A 35 0.01 13.28 16.65
N HIS A 36 -1.14 13.59 16.06
CA HIS A 36 -1.33 13.53 14.60
C HIS A 36 -0.69 14.69 13.84
N ILE A 37 0.04 15.58 14.55
CA ILE A 37 0.79 16.70 14.00
C ILE A 37 2.26 16.53 14.35
N LEU A 38 3.13 16.59 13.34
CA LEU A 38 4.58 16.59 13.48
C LEU A 38 5.08 17.94 14.03
N PRO A 39 6.17 17.96 14.79
CA PRO A 39 6.71 19.19 15.36
C PRO A 39 7.47 20.07 14.36
N TYR A 40 7.61 19.65 13.10
CA TYR A 40 8.35 20.31 12.02
C TYR A 40 7.49 20.51 10.79
N ASP A 41 7.89 21.42 9.91
CA ASP A 41 7.25 21.70 8.64
C ASP A 41 7.58 20.64 7.58
N SER A 42 6.85 20.60 6.47
CA SER A 42 7.09 19.66 5.37
C SER A 42 8.42 19.97 4.66
N PRO A 43 9.11 18.96 4.06
CA PRO A 43 10.25 19.20 3.21
C PRO A 43 9.88 20.18 2.08
N ALA A 44 10.88 20.86 1.51
CA ALA A 44 10.74 21.91 0.50
C ALA A 44 9.93 23.15 0.96
N SER A 45 9.63 23.31 2.25
CA SER A 45 9.01 24.53 2.78
C SER A 45 10.02 25.66 2.95
N ASN A 46 11.27 25.35 3.25
CA ASN A 46 12.43 26.26 3.32
C ASN A 46 13.74 25.46 3.42
N THR A 47 14.88 26.12 3.25
CA THR A 47 16.23 25.49 3.25
C THR A 47 16.54 24.72 4.54
N GLU A 48 16.22 25.30 5.71
CA GLU A 48 16.47 24.63 7.00
C GLU A 48 15.68 23.32 7.14
N THR A 49 14.46 23.30 6.60
CA THR A 49 13.62 22.11 6.63
C THR A 49 14.16 21.03 5.68
N ASP A 50 14.67 21.41 4.51
CA ASP A 50 15.28 20.46 3.56
C ASP A 50 16.51 19.78 4.16
N GLU A 51 17.39 20.51 4.80
CA GLU A 51 18.59 19.99 5.50
C GLU A 51 18.18 18.96 6.58
N LEU A 52 17.11 19.24 7.35
CA LEU A 52 16.59 18.33 8.36
C LEU A 52 16.19 16.97 7.80
N PHE A 53 15.72 16.91 6.56
CA PHE A 53 15.24 15.69 5.93
C PHE A 53 16.35 14.92 5.17
N GLU A 54 17.49 15.52 4.85
CA GLU A 54 18.52 14.88 4.03
C GLU A 54 19.05 13.58 4.62
N GLU A 55 19.44 13.58 5.90
CA GLU A 55 19.98 12.40 6.59
C GLU A 55 18.98 11.26 6.75
N SER A 56 17.69 11.57 6.82
CA SER A 56 16.62 10.60 7.03
C SER A 56 16.04 10.01 5.73
N ARG A 57 16.52 10.45 4.55
CA ARG A 57 16.02 10.03 3.25
C ARG A 57 16.38 8.58 2.96
N ILE A 58 15.38 7.70 2.79
CA ILE A 58 15.56 6.26 2.45
C ILE A 58 15.85 6.03 0.96
N GLY A 59 16.08 7.08 0.21
CA GLY A 59 16.20 7.05 -1.24
C GLY A 59 14.89 7.41 -1.96
N LEU A 60 15.02 7.83 -3.19
CA LEU A 60 13.91 8.05 -4.10
C LEU A 60 13.34 6.69 -4.51
N SER A 61 12.03 6.58 -4.67
CA SER A 61 11.48 5.46 -5.43
C SER A 61 12.15 5.48 -6.83
N ILE A 62 12.38 4.33 -7.43
CA ILE A 62 13.00 4.26 -8.77
C ILE A 62 12.16 5.01 -9.82
N SER A 63 10.85 5.23 -9.53
CA SER A 63 10.00 6.13 -10.31
C SER A 63 10.26 7.62 -10.05
N GLY A 64 11.13 7.98 -9.09
CA GLY A 64 11.50 9.38 -8.81
C GLY A 64 10.37 10.27 -8.26
N VAL A 65 9.20 9.69 -7.97
CA VAL A 65 7.96 10.47 -7.78
C VAL A 65 7.68 10.82 -6.32
N GLN A 66 8.06 9.97 -5.35
CA GLN A 66 7.75 10.22 -3.94
C GLN A 66 8.95 9.95 -3.03
N GLU A 67 9.33 10.97 -2.26
CA GLU A 67 10.36 10.86 -1.22
C GLU A 67 9.84 10.02 -0.03
N LYS A 68 10.76 9.32 0.61
CA LYS A 68 10.51 8.48 1.79
C LYS A 68 11.55 8.80 2.85
N PHE A 69 11.10 9.07 4.05
CA PHE A 69 11.97 9.41 5.18
C PHE A 69 11.82 8.39 6.30
N SER A 70 12.94 8.07 6.91
CA SER A 70 13.01 7.18 8.06
C SER A 70 12.68 7.94 9.34
N VAL A 71 11.81 7.38 10.19
CA VAL A 71 11.31 8.04 11.40
C VAL A 71 11.35 7.10 12.59
N LEU A 72 11.70 7.63 13.76
CA LEU A 72 11.66 6.97 15.06
C LEU A 72 10.62 7.61 15.97
N LEU A 73 10.09 6.80 16.89
CA LEU A 73 9.22 7.26 17.98
C LEU A 73 10.01 7.33 19.28
N GLU A 74 10.26 8.55 19.73
CA GLU A 74 10.95 8.82 20.99
C GLU A 74 10.08 9.64 21.93
N LYS A 75 9.84 9.16 23.15
CA LYS A 75 9.02 9.87 24.18
C LYS A 75 7.69 10.44 23.63
N ASN A 76 6.94 9.63 22.88
CA ASN A 76 5.68 9.98 22.22
C ASN A 76 5.78 11.04 21.08
N LYS A 77 6.98 11.36 20.63
CA LYS A 77 7.22 12.25 19.49
C LYS A 77 7.88 11.50 18.35
N LEU A 78 7.39 11.73 17.16
CA LEU A 78 8.03 11.23 15.94
C LEU A 78 9.13 12.22 15.53
N ARG A 79 10.33 11.69 15.34
CA ARG A 79 11.49 12.43 14.86
C ARG A 79 12.13 11.72 13.67
N LEU A 80 12.77 12.49 12.83
CA LEU A 80 13.61 11.97 11.76
C LEU A 80 14.82 11.26 12.36
N VAL A 81 15.35 10.25 11.67
CA VAL A 81 16.57 9.54 12.06
C VAL A 81 17.79 10.31 11.58
N ASN A 82 18.91 10.11 12.25
CA ASN A 82 20.23 10.47 11.75
C ASN A 82 20.90 9.29 11.00
N GLU A 83 22.05 9.52 10.38
CA GLU A 83 22.76 8.53 9.56
C GLU A 83 23.08 7.20 10.28
N SER A 84 23.26 7.24 11.59
CA SER A 84 23.60 6.05 12.41
C SER A 84 22.39 5.25 12.90
N GLU A 85 21.19 5.77 12.69
CA GLU A 85 19.94 5.20 13.22
C GLU A 85 19.10 4.52 12.12
N ARG A 86 18.30 3.56 12.56
CA ARG A 86 17.30 2.92 11.70
C ARG A 86 15.89 3.26 12.19
N GLY A 87 15.08 3.87 11.33
CA GLY A 87 13.68 4.16 11.66
C GLY A 87 12.80 2.93 11.64
N VAL A 88 11.81 2.93 12.52
CA VAL A 88 10.73 1.94 12.61
C VAL A 88 9.53 2.35 11.76
N TYR A 89 9.48 3.60 11.35
CA TYR A 89 8.42 4.15 10.51
C TYR A 89 8.99 4.72 9.23
N ILE A 90 8.18 4.72 8.18
CA ILE A 90 8.41 5.42 6.93
C ILE A 90 7.39 6.55 6.83
N LEU A 91 7.87 7.76 6.61
CA LEU A 91 7.08 8.96 6.36
C LEU A 91 7.15 9.29 4.86
N LYS A 92 6.01 9.41 4.22
CA LYS A 92 5.86 9.78 2.81
C LYS A 92 5.11 11.12 2.75
N PRO A 93 5.78 12.25 2.54
CA PRO A 93 5.11 13.53 2.32
C PRO A 93 4.40 13.56 0.97
N THR A 94 3.66 14.62 0.76
CA THR A 94 3.14 14.98 -0.57
C THR A 94 4.30 15.10 -1.56
N PRO A 95 4.27 14.41 -2.71
CA PRO A 95 5.32 14.56 -3.72
C PRO A 95 5.32 15.95 -4.35
N GLY A 96 6.50 16.42 -4.76
CA GLY A 96 6.67 17.75 -5.37
C GLY A 96 6.10 17.87 -6.79
N ILE A 97 5.84 16.75 -7.47
CA ILE A 97 5.41 16.69 -8.88
C ILE A 97 4.28 15.67 -9.06
N GLY A 98 3.54 15.79 -10.16
CA GLY A 98 2.49 14.84 -10.54
C GLY A 98 1.11 15.48 -10.59
N LYS A 99 0.11 14.71 -11.02
CA LYS A 99 -1.29 15.11 -11.04
C LYS A 99 -1.87 14.93 -9.64
N LYS A 100 -2.45 15.98 -9.05
CA LYS A 100 -3.04 15.99 -7.70
C LYS A 100 -2.09 15.44 -6.62
N PRO A 101 -0.86 15.92 -6.51
CA PRO A 101 0.12 15.35 -5.58
C PRO A 101 -0.37 15.45 -4.13
N ASP A 102 -1.09 16.49 -3.75
CA ASP A 102 -1.65 16.70 -2.40
C ASP A 102 -2.67 15.62 -1.97
N GLU A 103 -3.18 14.85 -2.91
CA GLU A 103 -4.13 13.77 -2.65
C GLU A 103 -3.44 12.41 -2.44
N MET A 104 -2.15 12.29 -2.78
CA MET A 104 -1.45 10.99 -2.76
C MET A 104 -1.39 10.36 -1.36
N PRO A 105 -1.03 11.08 -0.28
CA PRO A 105 -1.06 10.51 1.07
C PRO A 105 -2.45 10.01 1.48
N ALA A 106 -3.50 10.77 1.17
CA ALA A 106 -4.88 10.40 1.51
C ALA A 106 -5.41 9.26 0.65
N ASN A 107 -4.99 9.17 -0.62
CA ASN A 107 -5.32 8.08 -1.52
C ASN A 107 -4.69 6.76 -1.07
N GLU A 108 -3.40 6.75 -0.78
CA GLU A 108 -2.73 5.56 -0.23
C GLU A 108 -3.39 5.13 1.09
N HIS A 109 -3.60 6.06 2.00
CA HIS A 109 -4.22 5.76 3.29
C HIS A 109 -5.62 5.13 3.16
N VAL A 110 -6.54 5.76 2.42
CA VAL A 110 -7.91 5.21 2.30
C VAL A 110 -7.91 3.85 1.63
N THR A 111 -7.07 3.62 0.62
CA THR A 111 -6.96 2.33 -0.08
C THR A 111 -6.45 1.25 0.86
N MET A 112 -5.42 1.53 1.66
CA MET A 112 -4.89 0.63 2.69
C MET A 112 -5.93 0.32 3.77
N GLN A 113 -6.71 1.31 4.22
CA GLN A 113 -7.77 1.11 5.22
C GLN A 113 -8.94 0.29 4.66
N ILE A 114 -9.34 0.49 3.40
CA ILE A 114 -10.34 -0.34 2.72
C ILE A 114 -9.85 -1.79 2.63
N ALA A 115 -8.61 -2.02 2.17
CA ALA A 115 -8.02 -3.35 2.08
C ALA A 115 -8.11 -4.10 3.41
N ARG A 116 -7.72 -3.44 4.48
CA ARG A 116 -7.68 -4.02 5.83
C ARG A 116 -9.08 -4.21 6.43
N GLN A 117 -9.84 -3.11 6.54
CA GLN A 117 -11.06 -3.10 7.36
C GLN A 117 -12.26 -3.73 6.66
N ILE A 118 -12.34 -3.63 5.34
CA ILE A 118 -13.46 -4.17 4.57
C ILE A 118 -13.15 -5.56 4.04
N TYR A 119 -11.97 -5.75 3.46
CA TYR A 119 -11.62 -7.00 2.80
C TYR A 119 -10.76 -7.94 3.66
N GLY A 120 -10.27 -7.49 4.82
CA GLY A 120 -9.45 -8.32 5.71
C GLY A 120 -8.14 -8.76 5.08
N ILE A 121 -7.54 -7.89 4.26
CA ILE A 121 -6.19 -8.09 3.73
C ILE A 121 -5.21 -7.64 4.81
N GLU A 122 -4.22 -8.46 5.12
CA GLU A 122 -3.13 -8.08 6.02
C GLU A 122 -2.33 -6.96 5.36
N THR A 123 -2.28 -5.77 6.00
CA THR A 123 -1.57 -4.60 5.47
C THR A 123 -0.56 -4.07 6.48
N ALA A 124 0.45 -3.35 6.01
CA ALA A 124 1.28 -2.52 6.89
C ALA A 124 0.40 -1.54 7.69
N GLU A 125 0.72 -1.33 8.97
CA GLU A 125 0.02 -0.36 9.82
C GLU A 125 0.32 1.05 9.35
N ASN A 126 -0.72 1.87 9.20
CA ASN A 126 -0.57 3.18 8.57
C ASN A 126 -1.58 4.21 9.09
N ALA A 127 -1.27 5.48 8.86
CA ALA A 127 -2.13 6.61 9.16
C ALA A 127 -1.81 7.82 8.28
N ILE A 128 -2.71 8.80 8.27
CA ILE A 128 -2.40 10.18 7.90
C ILE A 128 -1.78 10.88 9.11
N ILE A 129 -0.76 11.69 8.85
CA ILE A 129 -0.16 12.62 9.80
C ILE A 129 0.00 13.97 9.11
N PHE A 130 -0.01 15.04 9.89
CA PHE A 130 0.11 16.40 9.36
C PHE A 130 1.46 16.99 9.78
N PHE A 131 2.10 17.71 8.89
CA PHE A 131 3.20 18.58 9.25
C PHE A 131 2.68 19.80 10.01
N LYS A 132 3.57 20.50 10.70
CA LYS A 132 3.23 21.72 11.45
C LYS A 132 2.59 22.80 10.58
N ASN A 133 3.00 22.92 9.32
CA ASN A 133 2.40 23.82 8.33
C ASN A 133 1.06 23.34 7.73
N GLY A 134 0.52 22.21 8.19
CA GLY A 134 -0.76 21.64 7.77
C GLY A 134 -0.70 20.74 6.52
N ALA A 135 0.45 20.55 5.90
CA ALA A 135 0.60 19.62 4.78
C ALA A 135 0.39 18.17 5.25
N LYS A 136 -0.28 17.36 4.42
CA LYS A 136 -0.54 15.94 4.71
C LYS A 136 0.70 15.09 4.41
N ALA A 137 0.90 14.04 5.21
CA ALA A 137 1.80 12.96 4.90
C ALA A 137 1.15 11.60 5.24
N TYR A 138 1.62 10.56 4.60
CA TYR A 138 1.31 9.18 4.96
C TYR A 138 2.43 8.64 5.84
N ILE A 139 2.08 8.02 6.96
CA ILE A 139 3.04 7.33 7.83
C ILE A 139 2.69 5.85 7.91
N THR A 140 3.70 5.00 7.79
CA THR A 140 3.53 3.55 7.92
C THR A 140 4.59 2.95 8.83
N LYS A 141 4.20 1.94 9.62
CA LYS A 141 5.12 1.17 10.45
C LYS A 141 5.78 0.10 9.58
N ARG A 142 7.10 -0.01 9.69
CA ARG A 142 7.85 -1.09 9.05
C ARG A 142 7.48 -2.43 9.68
N PHE A 143 7.09 -3.37 8.86
CA PHE A 143 6.75 -4.73 9.28
C PHE A 143 7.98 -5.66 9.29
N ASP A 144 9.08 -5.23 8.67
CA ASP A 144 10.37 -5.92 8.61
C ASP A 144 11.31 -5.56 9.78
N VAL A 145 10.85 -4.76 10.75
CA VAL A 145 11.63 -4.36 11.93
C VAL A 145 10.87 -4.78 13.18
N LYS A 146 11.54 -5.60 14.00
CA LYS A 146 11.05 -6.03 15.33
C LYS A 146 11.12 -4.88 16.34
N GLU A 147 10.51 -5.09 17.51
CA GLU A 147 10.50 -4.10 18.60
C GLU A 147 11.90 -3.80 19.17
N ASP A 148 12.79 -4.78 19.14
CA ASP A 148 14.19 -4.65 19.54
C ASP A 148 15.09 -3.98 18.50
N GLY A 149 14.51 -3.54 17.35
CA GLY A 149 15.23 -2.94 16.23
C GLY A 149 15.86 -3.96 15.26
N THR A 150 15.76 -5.25 15.55
CA THR A 150 16.26 -6.31 14.65
C THR A 150 15.44 -6.33 13.36
N LYS A 151 16.12 -6.42 12.21
CA LYS A 151 15.48 -6.54 10.91
C LYS A 151 15.19 -8.00 10.58
N LEU A 152 13.95 -8.28 10.16
CA LEU A 152 13.59 -9.53 9.50
C LEU A 152 14.08 -9.52 8.05
N ALA A 153 14.45 -10.68 7.53
CA ALA A 153 14.74 -10.79 6.09
C ALA A 153 13.46 -10.56 5.29
N GLN A 154 13.59 -9.70 4.28
CA GLN A 154 12.51 -9.39 3.34
C GLN A 154 13.12 -9.34 1.94
N GLU A 155 12.45 -9.98 0.99
CA GLU A 155 12.87 -9.93 -0.41
C GLU A 155 11.68 -9.70 -1.32
N ASP A 156 11.80 -8.71 -2.22
CA ASP A 156 10.74 -8.42 -3.19
C ASP A 156 10.78 -9.41 -4.38
N PHE A 157 9.64 -9.56 -5.05
CA PHE A 157 9.52 -10.55 -6.12
C PHE A 157 10.34 -10.20 -7.38
N ALA A 158 10.72 -8.94 -7.59
CA ALA A 158 11.64 -8.61 -8.68
C ALA A 158 13.05 -9.17 -8.39
N SER A 159 13.51 -9.04 -7.14
CA SER A 159 14.77 -9.63 -6.67
C SER A 159 14.73 -11.16 -6.75
N LEU A 160 13.65 -11.80 -6.26
CA LEU A 160 13.47 -13.25 -6.34
C LEU A 160 13.47 -13.78 -7.78
N ALA A 161 12.93 -12.99 -8.73
CA ALA A 161 12.96 -13.31 -10.15
C ALA A 161 14.30 -13.00 -10.83
N GLY A 162 15.31 -12.51 -10.11
CA GLY A 162 16.59 -12.10 -10.66
C GLY A 162 16.48 -10.89 -11.62
N ARG A 163 15.43 -10.07 -11.48
CA ARG A 163 15.18 -8.90 -12.33
C ARG A 163 15.84 -7.67 -11.76
N THR A 164 16.73 -7.07 -12.55
CA THR A 164 17.46 -5.84 -12.23
C THR A 164 17.48 -4.93 -13.46
N PRO A 165 17.83 -3.64 -13.31
CA PRO A 165 18.05 -2.76 -14.46
C PRO A 165 19.04 -3.32 -15.47
N GLN A 166 20.06 -4.07 -15.01
CA GLN A 166 21.09 -4.68 -15.85
C GLN A 166 20.58 -5.86 -16.66
N THR A 167 19.63 -6.66 -16.10
CA THR A 167 19.13 -7.88 -16.75
C THR A 167 17.90 -7.63 -17.61
N HIS A 168 17.04 -6.66 -17.24
CA HIS A 168 15.73 -6.42 -17.87
C HIS A 168 15.48 -4.93 -18.21
N GLY A 169 16.50 -4.06 -18.14
CA GLY A 169 16.37 -2.63 -18.44
C GLY A 169 15.63 -1.85 -17.36
N GLU A 170 15.39 -0.56 -17.59
CA GLU A 170 14.80 0.37 -16.60
C GLU A 170 13.40 -0.04 -16.12
N HIS A 171 12.63 -0.71 -16.97
CA HIS A 171 11.26 -1.17 -16.67
C HIS A 171 11.19 -2.59 -16.09
N TYR A 172 12.30 -3.17 -15.65
CA TYR A 172 12.42 -4.55 -15.16
C TYR A 172 11.33 -4.98 -14.17
N LYS A 173 10.82 -4.07 -13.34
CA LYS A 173 9.80 -4.35 -12.32
C LYS A 173 8.39 -4.54 -12.90
N TYR A 174 8.17 -4.14 -14.16
CA TYR A 174 6.89 -4.26 -14.86
C TYR A 174 6.85 -5.42 -15.86
N SER A 175 7.96 -6.09 -16.12
CA SER A 175 8.02 -7.19 -17.08
C SER A 175 7.26 -8.42 -16.61
N GLY A 176 6.63 -9.15 -17.54
CA GLY A 176 5.93 -10.41 -17.28
C GLY A 176 4.46 -10.27 -16.85
N ASN A 177 3.97 -11.24 -16.10
CA ASN A 177 2.57 -11.36 -15.70
C ASN A 177 2.42 -11.82 -14.24
N TYR A 178 1.19 -11.71 -13.70
CA TYR A 178 0.98 -12.03 -12.29
C TYR A 178 0.98 -13.54 -11.97
N LEU A 179 0.83 -14.44 -12.94
CA LEU A 179 0.98 -15.88 -12.68
C LEU A 179 2.40 -16.23 -12.22
N GLU A 180 3.41 -15.48 -12.68
CA GLU A 180 4.79 -15.67 -12.26
C GLU A 180 5.03 -15.43 -10.76
N LEU A 181 4.24 -14.55 -10.12
CA LEU A 181 4.31 -14.36 -8.66
C LEU A 181 3.95 -15.64 -7.93
N PHE A 182 2.95 -16.40 -8.41
CA PHE A 182 2.57 -17.68 -7.81
C PHE A 182 3.63 -18.74 -8.01
N GLN A 183 4.26 -18.78 -9.18
CA GLN A 183 5.36 -19.70 -9.48
C GLN A 183 6.57 -19.43 -8.55
N LEU A 184 6.92 -18.14 -8.35
CA LEU A 184 7.97 -17.75 -7.41
C LEU A 184 7.60 -18.11 -5.96
N MET A 185 6.35 -17.87 -5.56
CA MET A 185 5.88 -18.27 -4.23
C MET A 185 5.96 -19.79 -4.03
N GLU A 186 5.52 -20.57 -4.99
CA GLU A 186 5.55 -22.04 -4.92
C GLU A 186 6.98 -22.58 -4.78
N ALA A 187 7.92 -21.94 -5.48
CA ALA A 187 9.35 -22.32 -5.42
C ALA A 187 10.01 -21.98 -4.08
N HIS A 188 9.54 -20.95 -3.37
CA HIS A 188 10.25 -20.40 -2.22
C HIS A 188 9.47 -20.48 -0.89
N LEU A 189 8.15 -20.69 -0.90
CA LEU A 189 7.32 -20.72 0.31
C LEU A 189 6.81 -22.12 0.62
N PRO A 190 7.29 -22.79 1.69
CA PRO A 190 6.72 -24.06 2.15
C PRO A 190 5.21 -24.00 2.44
N ALA A 191 4.74 -22.82 2.92
CA ALA A 191 3.33 -22.57 3.22
C ALA A 191 2.52 -22.08 2.00
N TYR A 192 2.96 -22.34 0.76
CA TYR A 192 2.35 -21.86 -0.48
C TYR A 192 0.82 -21.98 -0.52
N LYS A 193 0.29 -23.16 -0.16
CA LYS A 193 -1.16 -23.42 -0.18
C LYS A 193 -1.97 -22.52 0.75
N LEU A 194 -1.36 -21.98 1.79
CA LEU A 194 -1.99 -21.01 2.73
C LEU A 194 -1.81 -19.57 2.26
N GLU A 195 -0.71 -19.29 1.58
CA GLU A 195 -0.34 -17.93 1.18
C GLU A 195 -0.86 -17.56 -0.23
N SER A 196 -0.97 -18.50 -1.16
CA SER A 196 -1.45 -18.24 -2.52
C SER A 196 -2.86 -17.64 -2.58
N PRO A 197 -3.86 -18.04 -1.74
CA PRO A 197 -5.16 -17.37 -1.72
C PRO A 197 -5.07 -15.91 -1.24
N LYS A 198 -4.11 -15.58 -0.37
CA LYS A 198 -3.91 -14.20 0.11
C LYS A 198 -3.37 -13.32 -1.02
N LEU A 199 -2.40 -13.82 -1.80
CA LEU A 199 -1.90 -13.11 -2.97
C LEU A 199 -3.00 -12.91 -4.01
N LEU A 200 -3.79 -13.94 -4.33
CA LEU A 200 -4.90 -13.81 -5.28
C LEU A 200 -5.91 -12.75 -4.82
N LYS A 201 -6.25 -12.73 -3.53
CA LYS A 201 -7.14 -11.73 -2.94
C LYS A 201 -6.58 -10.31 -3.11
N LEU A 202 -5.27 -10.15 -2.91
CA LEU A 202 -4.58 -8.88 -3.09
C LEU A 202 -4.58 -8.43 -4.55
N LEU A 203 -4.40 -9.34 -5.51
CA LEU A 203 -4.46 -9.03 -6.95
C LEU A 203 -5.87 -8.61 -7.40
N VAL A 204 -6.91 -9.32 -6.95
CA VAL A 204 -8.31 -8.91 -7.20
C VAL A 204 -8.59 -7.54 -6.60
N PHE A 205 -8.09 -7.27 -5.40
CA PHE A 205 -8.20 -5.97 -4.74
C PHE A 205 -7.49 -4.86 -5.55
N ASN A 206 -6.24 -5.08 -5.97
CA ASN A 206 -5.49 -4.11 -6.79
C ASN A 206 -6.23 -3.77 -8.08
N TYR A 207 -6.79 -4.77 -8.76
CA TYR A 207 -7.63 -4.54 -9.94
C TYR A 207 -8.86 -3.70 -9.59
N LEU A 208 -9.61 -4.09 -8.56
CA LEU A 208 -10.87 -3.44 -8.16
C LEU A 208 -10.67 -1.98 -7.76
N PHE A 209 -9.53 -1.66 -7.14
CA PHE A 209 -9.17 -0.32 -6.69
C PHE A 209 -8.25 0.43 -7.65
N SER A 210 -8.08 -0.08 -8.89
CA SER A 210 -7.29 0.56 -9.95
C SER A 210 -5.86 0.89 -9.50
N ASN A 211 -5.19 -0.06 -8.84
CA ASN A 211 -3.77 0.04 -8.55
C ASN A 211 -2.95 -0.48 -9.73
N GLY A 212 -2.81 0.33 -10.77
CA GLY A 212 -2.02 0.00 -11.96
C GLY A 212 -0.51 0.20 -11.80
N ASP A 213 -0.02 0.46 -10.57
CA ASP A 213 1.40 0.45 -10.23
C ASP A 213 1.79 -0.76 -9.35
N ALA A 214 0.93 -1.78 -9.26
CA ALA A 214 1.18 -3.00 -8.49
C ALA A 214 2.20 -3.92 -9.20
N HIS A 215 3.44 -3.48 -9.34
CA HIS A 215 4.54 -4.19 -9.99
C HIS A 215 5.24 -5.19 -9.05
N PHE A 216 6.20 -5.98 -9.56
CA PHE A 216 6.91 -7.04 -8.82
C PHE A 216 7.52 -6.58 -7.49
N LYS A 217 7.96 -5.33 -7.36
CA LYS A 217 8.53 -4.78 -6.11
C LYS A 217 7.50 -4.42 -5.05
N ASN A 218 6.20 -4.43 -5.36
CA ASN A 218 5.13 -4.17 -4.39
C ASN A 218 4.65 -5.45 -3.69
N PHE A 219 5.26 -6.59 -3.99
CA PHE A 219 5.04 -7.86 -3.34
C PHE A 219 6.36 -8.37 -2.78
N SER A 220 6.33 -8.92 -1.55
CA SER A 220 7.55 -9.42 -0.90
C SER A 220 7.28 -10.68 -0.09
N MET A 221 8.31 -11.46 0.12
CA MET A 221 8.36 -12.50 1.14
C MET A 221 9.00 -11.92 2.39
N LEU A 222 8.50 -12.27 3.55
CA LEU A 222 8.96 -11.82 4.86
C LEU A 222 9.27 -13.02 5.74
N GLU A 223 10.44 -12.99 6.35
CA GLU A 223 10.84 -13.97 7.37
C GLU A 223 9.89 -13.91 8.58
N THR A 224 9.50 -15.07 9.08
CA THR A 224 8.73 -15.18 10.33
C THR A 224 9.65 -15.35 11.54
N SER A 225 9.07 -15.30 12.74
CA SER A 225 9.82 -15.57 13.98
C SER A 225 10.34 -17.01 14.09
N LEU A 226 9.84 -17.93 13.24
CA LEU A 226 10.25 -19.33 13.20
C LEU A 226 11.35 -19.59 12.16
N GLY A 227 11.79 -18.57 11.42
CA GLY A 227 12.82 -18.68 10.39
C GLY A 227 12.31 -19.19 9.04
N ASP A 228 11.01 -19.42 8.89
CA ASP A 228 10.36 -19.64 7.60
C ASP A 228 9.88 -18.32 6.99
N TYR A 229 9.29 -18.38 5.78
CA TYR A 229 8.84 -17.19 5.07
C TYR A 229 7.32 -17.24 4.83
N LYS A 230 6.71 -16.07 4.78
CA LYS A 230 5.32 -15.85 4.39
C LYS A 230 5.21 -14.70 3.39
N LEU A 231 4.06 -14.54 2.75
CA LEU A 231 3.74 -13.30 2.03
C LEU A 231 3.76 -12.12 3.03
N SER A 232 4.45 -11.04 2.69
CA SER A 232 4.47 -9.86 3.53
C SER A 232 3.08 -9.23 3.65
N PRO A 233 2.80 -8.44 4.71
CA PRO A 233 1.66 -7.53 4.70
C PRO A 233 1.68 -6.68 3.43
N ALA A 234 0.50 -6.37 2.86
CA ALA A 234 0.40 -5.51 1.68
C ALA A 234 0.81 -4.07 2.02
N TYR A 235 1.46 -3.41 1.08
CA TYR A 235 1.94 -2.03 1.15
C TYR A 235 1.82 -1.34 -0.21
N ASP A 236 1.94 0.00 -0.23
CA ASP A 236 1.88 0.82 -1.45
C ASP A 236 0.57 0.60 -2.26
N LEU A 237 -0.57 0.44 -1.57
CA LEU A 237 -1.88 0.31 -2.19
C LEU A 237 -2.50 1.69 -2.42
N LEU A 238 -2.75 2.06 -3.66
CA LEU A 238 -3.39 3.32 -4.02
C LEU A 238 -4.20 3.18 -5.30
N ASN A 239 -5.12 4.12 -5.54
CA ASN A 239 -5.79 4.25 -6.84
C ASN A 239 -4.93 5.13 -7.76
N SER A 240 -4.10 4.51 -8.59
CA SER A 240 -3.16 5.20 -9.48
C SER A 240 -3.84 6.07 -10.53
N ARG A 241 -5.07 5.75 -10.96
CA ARG A 241 -5.85 6.53 -11.95
C ARG A 241 -6.18 7.95 -11.50
N ILE A 242 -6.11 8.24 -10.20
CA ILE A 242 -6.25 9.61 -9.69
C ILE A 242 -5.06 10.47 -10.12
N HIS A 243 -3.89 9.86 -10.25
CA HIS A 243 -2.60 10.54 -10.42
C HIS A 243 -1.98 10.40 -11.81
N ILE A 244 -2.28 9.31 -12.52
CA ILE A 244 -1.73 9.02 -13.85
C ILE A 244 -2.84 8.46 -14.77
N GLU A 245 -2.62 8.54 -16.08
CA GLU A 245 -3.34 7.70 -17.04
C GLU A 245 -2.80 6.29 -16.97
N ASP A 246 -3.63 5.36 -16.53
CA ASP A 246 -3.18 4.07 -16.10
C ASP A 246 -3.86 2.90 -16.82
N LYS A 247 -3.13 1.81 -16.98
CA LYS A 247 -3.62 0.54 -17.52
C LYS A 247 -4.42 -0.24 -16.47
N ASP A 248 -4.99 -1.36 -16.88
CA ASP A 248 -5.73 -2.25 -15.98
C ASP A 248 -4.80 -3.00 -15.01
N PHE A 249 -3.57 -3.26 -15.44
CA PHE A 249 -2.53 -3.95 -14.70
C PHE A 249 -1.18 -3.26 -14.89
N ALA A 250 -0.34 -3.31 -13.87
CA ALA A 250 1.01 -2.77 -13.91
C ALA A 250 1.92 -3.57 -14.85
N LEU A 251 1.76 -4.89 -14.86
CA LEU A 251 2.64 -5.78 -15.62
C LEU A 251 2.30 -5.80 -17.11
N GLU A 252 3.33 -5.90 -17.95
CA GLU A 252 3.25 -5.77 -19.41
C GLU A 252 2.32 -6.82 -20.05
N ASP A 253 2.38 -8.07 -19.59
CA ASP A 253 1.53 -9.15 -20.05
C ASP A 253 0.22 -9.29 -19.24
N GLY A 254 -0.01 -8.40 -18.25
CA GLY A 254 -1.23 -8.36 -17.45
C GLY A 254 -1.35 -9.52 -16.45
N LEU A 255 -2.57 -10.06 -16.32
CA LEU A 255 -2.88 -11.06 -15.29
C LEU A 255 -2.27 -12.43 -15.60
N LEU A 256 -2.29 -12.81 -16.88
CA LEU A 256 -1.91 -14.13 -17.39
C LEU A 256 -1.05 -14.00 -18.65
N PRO A 257 -0.25 -15.01 -18.97
CA PRO A 257 0.37 -15.11 -20.28
C PRO A 257 -0.68 -15.03 -21.39
N ARG A 258 -0.34 -14.44 -22.54
CA ARG A 258 -1.28 -14.17 -23.66
C ARG A 258 -2.08 -15.38 -24.13
N ASN A 259 -1.50 -16.55 -24.12
CA ASN A 259 -2.18 -17.80 -24.50
C ASN A 259 -3.25 -18.25 -23.49
N LEU A 260 -3.19 -17.78 -22.25
CA LEU A 260 -4.15 -18.06 -21.18
C LEU A 260 -5.13 -16.91 -20.92
N ALA A 261 -4.82 -15.71 -21.37
CA ALA A 261 -5.61 -14.49 -21.17
C ALA A 261 -6.87 -14.49 -22.02
N GLN A 262 -7.88 -15.27 -21.62
CA GLN A 262 -9.14 -15.44 -22.36
C GLN A 262 -10.35 -14.94 -21.56
N GLY A 263 -11.39 -14.53 -22.26
CA GLY A 263 -12.66 -14.10 -21.67
C GLY A 263 -12.59 -12.75 -20.96
N ASN A 264 -13.60 -12.50 -20.12
CA ASN A 264 -13.66 -11.31 -19.29
C ASN A 264 -12.73 -11.41 -18.07
N ILE A 265 -12.58 -10.33 -17.35
CA ILE A 265 -11.65 -10.25 -16.20
C ILE A 265 -11.99 -11.25 -15.08
N SER A 266 -13.29 -11.48 -14.82
CA SER A 266 -13.73 -12.46 -13.81
C SER A 266 -13.29 -13.87 -14.18
N HIS A 267 -13.37 -14.21 -15.47
CA HIS A 267 -12.90 -15.49 -16.00
C HIS A 267 -11.37 -15.61 -15.93
N GLN A 268 -10.64 -14.55 -16.27
CA GLN A 268 -9.17 -14.55 -16.16
C GLN A 268 -8.69 -14.75 -14.72
N PHE A 269 -9.37 -14.18 -13.72
CA PHE A 269 -9.07 -14.44 -12.31
C PHE A 269 -9.37 -15.91 -11.91
N ALA A 270 -10.41 -16.53 -12.50
CA ALA A 270 -10.69 -17.94 -12.27
C ALA A 270 -9.59 -18.84 -12.86
N ILE A 271 -9.13 -18.54 -14.09
CA ILE A 271 -7.99 -19.23 -14.72
C ILE A 271 -6.71 -19.07 -13.86
N LEU A 272 -6.43 -17.85 -13.40
CA LEU A 272 -5.28 -17.59 -12.52
C LEU A 272 -5.36 -18.43 -11.24
N ALA A 273 -6.54 -18.47 -10.60
CA ALA A 273 -6.76 -19.28 -9.40
C ALA A 273 -6.52 -20.79 -9.65
N GLU A 274 -6.99 -21.32 -10.79
CA GLU A 274 -6.77 -22.69 -11.18
C GLU A 274 -5.28 -23.03 -11.38
N HIS A 275 -4.56 -22.18 -12.13
CA HIS A 275 -3.12 -22.33 -12.35
C HIS A 275 -2.29 -22.15 -11.07
N ALA A 276 -2.78 -21.35 -10.12
CA ALA A 276 -2.18 -21.19 -8.78
C ALA A 276 -2.55 -22.34 -7.82
N GLY A 277 -3.27 -23.37 -8.27
CA GLY A 277 -3.68 -24.50 -7.43
C GLY A 277 -4.69 -24.14 -6.33
N ILE A 278 -5.41 -23.00 -6.47
CA ILE A 278 -6.40 -22.55 -5.49
C ILE A 278 -7.74 -23.25 -5.74
N PRO A 279 -8.32 -23.94 -4.74
CA PRO A 279 -9.58 -24.63 -4.93
C PRO A 279 -10.71 -23.69 -5.37
N LYS A 280 -11.55 -24.13 -6.31
CA LYS A 280 -12.68 -23.36 -6.85
C LYS A 280 -13.61 -22.80 -5.74
N LYS A 281 -13.83 -23.59 -4.69
CA LYS A 281 -14.63 -23.13 -3.53
C LYS A 281 -13.97 -21.92 -2.85
N THR A 282 -12.66 -21.98 -2.57
CA THR A 282 -11.90 -20.91 -1.96
C THR A 282 -11.94 -19.64 -2.82
N PHE A 283 -11.76 -19.78 -4.13
CA PHE A 283 -11.90 -18.67 -5.08
C PHE A 283 -13.30 -18.04 -5.02
N ASN A 284 -14.36 -18.83 -5.11
CA ASN A 284 -15.73 -18.34 -5.08
C ASN A 284 -16.04 -17.61 -3.74
N ASP A 285 -15.67 -18.22 -2.61
CA ASP A 285 -15.89 -17.64 -1.27
C ASP A 285 -15.14 -16.28 -1.13
N MET A 286 -13.95 -16.17 -1.73
CA MET A 286 -13.17 -14.92 -1.75
C MET A 286 -13.82 -13.84 -2.64
N MET A 287 -14.44 -14.21 -3.77
CA MET A 287 -15.06 -13.28 -4.71
C MET A 287 -16.36 -12.66 -4.18
N VAL A 288 -17.08 -13.34 -3.29
CA VAL A 288 -18.34 -12.81 -2.72
C VAL A 288 -18.14 -11.45 -2.06
N PRO A 289 -17.25 -11.27 -1.06
CA PRO A 289 -17.05 -9.95 -0.45
C PRO A 289 -16.52 -8.90 -1.44
N MET A 290 -15.76 -9.29 -2.48
CA MET A 290 -15.28 -8.34 -3.50
C MET A 290 -16.43 -7.73 -4.30
N LYS A 291 -17.54 -8.47 -4.48
CA LYS A 291 -18.71 -8.05 -5.27
C LYS A 291 -19.84 -7.43 -4.43
N THR A 292 -19.85 -7.59 -3.10
CA THR A 292 -21.03 -7.26 -2.27
C THR A 292 -20.82 -6.16 -1.24
N LYS A 293 -19.60 -5.67 -1.02
CA LYS A 293 -19.29 -4.70 0.05
C LYS A 293 -19.19 -3.24 -0.41
N SER A 294 -19.81 -2.89 -1.55
CA SER A 294 -19.74 -1.54 -2.12
C SER A 294 -20.16 -0.44 -1.15
N ASP A 295 -21.23 -0.65 -0.37
CA ASP A 295 -21.74 0.36 0.58
C ASP A 295 -20.73 0.69 1.69
N LEU A 296 -19.95 -0.30 2.13
CA LEU A 296 -18.88 -0.09 3.11
C LEU A 296 -17.71 0.69 2.49
N VAL A 297 -17.39 0.40 1.22
CA VAL A 297 -16.36 1.11 0.46
C VAL A 297 -16.74 2.59 0.30
N GLU A 298 -18.00 2.89 -0.09
CA GLU A 298 -18.50 4.25 -0.24
C GLU A 298 -18.37 5.04 1.07
N LYS A 299 -18.81 4.45 2.18
CA LYS A 299 -18.70 5.07 3.52
C LYS A 299 -17.25 5.38 3.89
N MET A 300 -16.32 4.49 3.60
CA MET A 300 -14.91 4.70 3.93
C MET A 300 -14.27 5.76 3.03
N ILE A 301 -14.62 5.81 1.74
CA ILE A 301 -14.20 6.89 0.84
C ILE A 301 -14.75 8.24 1.34
N ALA A 302 -16.02 8.29 1.76
CA ALA A 302 -16.63 9.51 2.31
C ALA A 302 -15.91 10.01 3.58
N ALA A 303 -15.47 9.10 4.46
CA ALA A 303 -14.71 9.42 5.68
C ALA A 303 -13.24 9.78 5.43
N SER A 304 -12.72 9.58 4.23
CA SER A 304 -11.30 9.79 3.89
C SER A 304 -10.90 11.27 3.87
N PHE A 305 -9.58 11.51 3.88
CA PHE A 305 -8.96 12.83 3.81
C PHE A 305 -8.76 13.34 2.37
N LEU A 306 -9.38 12.67 1.40
CA LEU A 306 -9.47 13.15 0.00
C LEU A 306 -10.40 14.36 -0.11
N THR A 307 -10.16 15.22 -1.10
CA THR A 307 -11.12 16.28 -1.47
C THR A 307 -12.40 15.66 -2.04
N ASP A 308 -13.53 16.37 -1.96
CA ASP A 308 -14.82 15.87 -2.44
C ASP A 308 -14.81 15.50 -3.94
N THR A 309 -14.06 16.25 -4.74
CA THR A 309 -13.87 15.92 -6.17
C THR A 309 -13.10 14.62 -6.33
N THR A 310 -12.07 14.41 -5.53
CA THR A 310 -11.26 13.19 -5.60
C THR A 310 -12.01 11.98 -5.03
N LYS A 311 -12.82 12.15 -3.98
CA LYS A 311 -13.75 11.11 -3.49
C LYS A 311 -14.70 10.62 -4.59
N ARG A 312 -15.30 11.55 -5.35
CA ARG A 312 -16.17 11.19 -6.49
C ARG A 312 -15.42 10.42 -7.58
N ASN A 313 -14.22 10.88 -7.95
CA ASN A 313 -13.41 10.21 -8.97
C ASN A 313 -12.98 8.81 -8.50
N TYR A 314 -12.59 8.67 -7.24
CA TYR A 314 -12.23 7.39 -6.63
C TYR A 314 -13.41 6.41 -6.67
N TRP A 315 -14.58 6.86 -6.24
CA TRP A 315 -15.81 6.08 -6.27
C TRP A 315 -16.21 5.63 -7.68
N GLN A 316 -16.17 6.53 -8.65
CA GLN A 316 -16.45 6.21 -10.06
C GLN A 316 -15.47 5.18 -10.63
N SER A 317 -14.18 5.30 -10.31
CA SER A 317 -13.16 4.34 -10.71
C SER A 317 -13.47 2.95 -10.15
N TYR A 318 -13.76 2.87 -8.84
CA TYR A 318 -14.15 1.62 -8.18
C TYR A 318 -15.41 1.00 -8.79
N GLN A 319 -16.48 1.79 -8.98
CA GLN A 319 -17.73 1.29 -9.57
C GLN A 319 -17.52 0.75 -11.00
N GLY A 320 -16.69 1.41 -11.79
CA GLY A 320 -16.34 0.97 -13.15
C GLY A 320 -15.66 -0.42 -13.12
N ARG A 321 -14.71 -0.64 -12.20
CA ARG A 321 -14.03 -1.91 -12.03
C ARG A 321 -14.96 -3.00 -11.48
N LEU A 322 -15.79 -2.66 -10.50
CA LEU A 322 -16.78 -3.58 -9.94
C LEU A 322 -17.74 -4.09 -11.03
N LYS A 323 -18.24 -3.19 -11.89
CA LYS A 323 -19.10 -3.57 -13.01
C LYS A 323 -18.42 -4.54 -13.99
N GLN A 324 -17.12 -4.38 -14.24
CA GLN A 324 -16.35 -5.30 -15.07
C GLN A 324 -16.14 -6.65 -14.39
N LEU A 325 -15.88 -6.65 -13.08
CA LEU A 325 -15.68 -7.87 -12.29
C LEU A 325 -16.97 -8.68 -12.10
N MET A 326 -18.13 -8.05 -12.23
CA MET A 326 -19.45 -8.70 -12.11
C MET A 326 -19.94 -9.34 -13.42
N LYS A 327 -19.34 -9.04 -14.56
CA LYS A 327 -19.63 -9.68 -15.83
C LYS A 327 -19.05 -11.09 -15.89
#